data_b51371bc64677f8ba21c059e0e533b6e
#
_entry.id   b51371bc64677f8ba21c059e0e533b6e
#
_cell.length_a   1.000
_cell.length_b   1.000
_cell.length_c   1.000
_cell.angle_alpha   90.00
_cell.angle_beta   90.00
_cell.angle_gamma   90.00
#
_symmetry.space_group_name_H-M   'P 1'
#
loop_
_entity.id
_entity.type
_entity.pdbx_description
1 polymer ?
#
loop_
_entity_poly.entity_id
_entity_poly.type
_entity_poly.pdbx_seq_one_letter_code
_entity_poly.pdbx_strand_id
1 'polypeptide(L)'
;MAVNLSPIGNGQQFFDNTGLPLNGGLIYTYQAGSTTPLTTYTDVNGTVANSNPIVLDSSGRLPNEVWLTYGFYYKFVVKTSAAVTLGTYDNLYGIIGVLNTSTGTTIPTGMISLWYGSIGSVPLGWYLCDGTNGTPDLRDKFVVGAGSTYSVAATGGSANAILVSHTHTATSTVTDP
;
A
#
# COMPACT_ATOMS: atom_id res chain seq x y z
N MET A 1 13.65 1.96 9.70
CA MET A 1 12.87 2.99 8.95
C MET A 1 12.41 2.37 7.64
N ALA A 2 11.26 2.76 7.09
CA ALA A 2 10.86 2.26 5.77
C ALA A 2 11.59 3.06 4.68
N VAL A 3 12.25 2.34 3.77
CA VAL A 3 13.01 2.94 2.66
C VAL A 3 12.70 2.19 1.35
N ASN A 4 12.87 2.88 0.23
CA ASN A 4 12.73 2.34 -1.11
C ASN A 4 14.03 2.50 -1.88
N LEU A 5 14.36 1.54 -2.75
CA LEU A 5 15.52 1.65 -3.61
C LEU A 5 15.40 2.89 -4.51
N SER A 6 16.48 3.65 -4.62
CA SER A 6 16.54 4.81 -5.53
C SER A 6 16.47 4.37 -7.00
N PRO A 7 15.92 5.21 -7.91
CA PRO A 7 16.01 4.98 -9.35
C PRO A 7 17.44 4.86 -9.89
N ILE A 8 18.43 5.46 -9.20
CA ILE A 8 19.85 5.30 -9.53
C ILE A 8 20.48 4.08 -8.85
N GLY A 9 19.72 3.32 -8.12
CA GLY A 9 19.91 2.02 -7.46
C GLY A 9 21.30 1.45 -7.41
N ASN A 10 21.39 0.15 -7.65
CA ASN A 10 22.59 -0.62 -7.44
C ASN A 10 23.46 -0.72 -8.69
N GLY A 11 24.77 -0.45 -8.52
CA GLY A 11 25.77 -0.74 -9.54
C GLY A 11 25.72 0.19 -10.76
N GLN A 12 24.96 1.26 -10.75
CA GLN A 12 24.92 2.22 -11.85
C GLN A 12 26.26 2.94 -11.97
N GLN A 13 26.71 3.13 -13.22
CA GLN A 13 27.86 3.91 -13.59
C GLN A 13 27.43 5.23 -14.21
N PHE A 14 28.06 6.31 -13.78
CA PHE A 14 27.83 7.66 -14.29
C PHE A 14 28.95 8.07 -15.22
N PHE A 15 28.60 8.88 -16.21
CA PHE A 15 29.52 9.41 -17.20
C PHE A 15 29.45 10.94 -17.19
N ASP A 16 30.56 11.55 -17.61
CA ASP A 16 30.57 12.98 -17.93
C ASP A 16 29.94 13.26 -19.33
N ASN A 17 29.89 14.53 -19.71
CA ASN A 17 29.32 14.93 -20.99
C ASN A 17 30.14 14.47 -22.22
N THR A 18 31.35 13.93 -22.02
CA THR A 18 32.19 13.38 -23.07
C THR A 18 32.11 11.85 -23.19
N GLY A 19 31.32 11.21 -22.28
CA GLY A 19 31.15 9.76 -22.24
C GLY A 19 32.23 9.03 -21.44
N LEU A 20 33.08 9.75 -20.71
CA LEU A 20 34.06 9.14 -19.81
C LEU A 20 33.44 8.89 -18.43
N PRO A 21 33.90 7.84 -17.69
CA PRO A 21 33.44 7.59 -16.32
C PRO A 21 33.60 8.82 -15.44
N LEU A 22 32.57 9.17 -14.70
CA LEU A 22 32.53 10.35 -13.84
C LEU A 22 33.33 10.12 -12.55
N ASN A 23 34.66 10.05 -12.69
CA ASN A 23 35.58 9.83 -11.57
C ASN A 23 35.46 10.91 -10.51
N GLY A 24 35.21 10.50 -9.26
CA GLY A 24 35.05 11.40 -8.13
C GLY A 24 33.82 12.33 -8.25
N GLY A 25 32.87 11.99 -9.12
CA GLY A 25 31.62 12.74 -9.26
C GLY A 25 30.84 12.82 -7.95
N LEU A 26 30.03 13.84 -7.81
CA LEU A 26 29.29 14.16 -6.61
C LEU A 26 27.79 14.08 -6.87
N ILE A 27 27.07 13.33 -6.04
CA ILE A 27 25.61 13.27 -6.08
C ILE A 27 25.07 13.90 -4.80
N TYR A 28 24.51 15.10 -4.92
CA TYR A 28 23.82 15.76 -3.84
C TYR A 28 22.36 15.33 -3.82
N THR A 29 21.84 15.08 -2.60
CA THR A 29 20.45 14.66 -2.37
C THR A 29 19.73 15.68 -1.52
N TYR A 30 18.59 16.16 -2.02
CA TYR A 30 17.76 17.18 -1.40
C TYR A 30 16.30 16.76 -1.38
N GLN A 31 15.50 17.43 -0.56
CA GLN A 31 14.05 17.38 -0.67
C GLN A 31 13.62 17.99 -2.01
N ALA A 32 12.65 17.38 -2.67
CA ALA A 32 12.12 17.85 -3.95
C ALA A 32 11.71 19.33 -3.90
N GLY A 33 11.96 20.06 -4.98
CA GLY A 33 11.66 21.49 -5.09
C GLY A 33 12.51 22.40 -4.20
N SER A 34 13.50 21.86 -3.44
CA SER A 34 14.27 22.65 -2.47
C SER A 34 15.78 22.43 -2.57
N THR A 35 16.55 23.11 -1.72
CA THR A 35 17.98 22.86 -1.49
C THR A 35 18.24 22.32 -0.08
N THR A 36 17.19 21.92 0.64
CA THR A 36 17.31 21.30 1.96
C THR A 36 17.84 19.89 1.80
N PRO A 37 18.99 19.53 2.40
CA PRO A 37 19.53 18.18 2.30
C PRO A 37 18.54 17.14 2.80
N LEU A 38 18.41 16.02 2.08
CA LEU A 38 17.58 14.90 2.48
C LEU A 38 18.40 13.63 2.47
N THR A 39 18.42 12.92 3.60
CA THR A 39 19.25 11.75 3.82
C THR A 39 18.83 10.59 2.95
N THR A 40 19.83 9.89 2.40
CA THR A 40 19.70 8.57 1.77
C THR A 40 20.46 7.54 2.58
N TYR A 41 20.18 6.25 2.36
CA TYR A 41 20.77 5.17 3.15
C TYR A 41 21.48 4.17 2.27
N THR A 42 22.47 3.45 2.88
CA THR A 42 23.31 2.46 2.19
C THR A 42 22.67 1.08 2.13
N ASP A 43 21.57 0.87 2.87
CA ASP A 43 20.97 -0.45 3.08
C ASP A 43 19.43 -0.41 3.09
N VAL A 44 18.84 -1.55 2.83
CA VAL A 44 17.38 -1.77 2.76
C VAL A 44 16.64 -1.52 4.09
N ASN A 45 17.37 -1.51 5.21
CA ASN A 45 16.77 -1.28 6.53
C ASN A 45 16.75 0.22 6.89
N GLY A 46 17.45 1.07 6.11
CA GLY A 46 17.57 2.49 6.36
C GLY A 46 18.30 2.79 7.69
N THR A 47 19.37 2.03 7.98
CA THR A 47 20.09 2.12 9.25
C THR A 47 21.38 2.94 9.14
N VAL A 48 22.04 2.89 7.98
CA VAL A 48 23.30 3.60 7.74
C VAL A 48 23.11 4.66 6.68
N ALA A 49 23.30 5.93 7.05
CA ALA A 49 23.17 7.05 6.13
C ALA A 49 24.33 7.11 5.13
N ASN A 50 24.01 7.41 3.86
CA ASN A 50 25.03 7.85 2.90
C ASN A 50 25.55 9.24 3.26
N SER A 51 26.78 9.54 2.85
CA SER A 51 27.27 10.92 2.83
C SER A 51 26.44 11.77 1.87
N ASN A 52 26.34 13.06 2.13
CA ASN A 52 25.75 14.02 1.19
C ASN A 52 26.72 15.19 0.99
N PRO A 53 27.40 15.24 -0.18
CA PRO A 53 27.21 14.41 -1.37
C PRO A 53 27.70 12.97 -1.23
N ILE A 54 27.10 12.07 -2.03
CA ILE A 54 27.65 10.76 -2.31
C ILE A 54 28.79 10.96 -3.30
N VAL A 55 29.98 10.42 -3.00
CA VAL A 55 31.16 10.53 -3.87
C VAL A 55 31.30 9.25 -4.69
N LEU A 56 31.32 9.39 -6.01
CA LEU A 56 31.54 8.26 -6.93
C LEU A 56 32.99 7.79 -6.90
N ASP A 57 33.20 6.51 -7.16
CA ASP A 57 34.54 5.92 -7.28
C ASP A 57 35.28 6.37 -8.56
N SER A 58 36.49 5.90 -8.76
CA SER A 58 37.30 6.21 -9.94
C SER A 58 36.71 5.73 -11.26
N SER A 59 35.76 4.78 -11.21
CA SER A 59 35.00 4.26 -12.36
C SER A 59 33.64 4.95 -12.53
N GLY A 60 33.36 5.99 -11.76
CA GLY A 60 32.07 6.68 -11.79
C GLY A 60 30.93 5.86 -11.20
N ARG A 61 31.18 4.93 -10.29
CA ARG A 61 30.16 4.09 -9.69
C ARG A 61 29.81 4.55 -8.28
N LEU A 62 28.58 4.25 -7.87
CA LEU A 62 28.16 4.43 -6.49
C LEU A 62 28.95 3.50 -5.57
N PRO A 63 29.49 4.00 -4.44
CA PRO A 63 30.22 3.17 -3.47
C PRO A 63 29.31 2.21 -2.71
N ASN A 64 28.05 2.55 -2.54
CA ASN A 64 27.03 1.77 -1.86
C ASN A 64 25.70 1.88 -2.60
N GLU A 65 24.74 1.09 -2.17
CA GLU A 65 23.34 1.26 -2.57
C GLU A 65 22.81 2.63 -2.15
N VAL A 66 21.76 3.09 -2.82
CA VAL A 66 21.09 4.36 -2.48
C VAL A 66 19.63 4.09 -2.23
N TRP A 67 19.26 4.12 -0.96
CA TRP A 67 17.88 3.92 -0.49
C TRP A 67 17.27 5.24 -0.02
N LEU A 68 16.06 5.51 -0.43
CA LEU A 68 15.31 6.73 -0.15
C LEU A 68 14.31 6.49 0.98
N THR A 69 14.10 7.47 1.84
CA THR A 69 13.04 7.41 2.86
C THR A 69 11.67 7.28 2.19
N TYR A 70 10.91 6.29 2.59
CA TYR A 70 9.54 6.09 2.11
C TYR A 70 8.67 7.31 2.39
N GLY A 71 7.85 7.70 1.41
CA GLY A 71 6.92 8.82 1.53
C GLY A 71 7.52 10.18 1.19
N PHE A 72 8.81 10.26 0.86
CA PHE A 72 9.46 11.52 0.47
C PHE A 72 9.84 11.54 -1.01
N TYR A 73 9.76 12.72 -1.62
CA TYR A 73 10.28 12.98 -2.95
C TYR A 73 11.63 13.67 -2.84
N TYR A 74 12.56 13.25 -3.69
CA TYR A 74 13.94 13.69 -3.69
C TYR A 74 14.27 14.51 -4.93
N LYS A 75 15.28 15.38 -4.79
CA LYS A 75 15.98 16.01 -5.88
C LYS A 75 17.45 15.61 -5.83
N PHE A 76 17.95 15.07 -6.94
CA PHE A 76 19.37 14.74 -7.10
C PHE A 76 20.05 15.74 -8.00
N VAL A 77 21.23 16.20 -7.58
CA VAL A 77 22.08 17.07 -8.39
C VAL A 77 23.41 16.36 -8.60
N VAL A 78 23.67 15.99 -9.84
CA VAL A 78 24.91 15.31 -10.25
C VAL A 78 25.92 16.37 -10.69
N LYS A 79 27.13 16.29 -10.14
CA LYS A 79 28.21 17.22 -10.44
C LYS A 79 29.51 16.47 -10.72
N THR A 80 30.43 17.16 -11.42
CA THR A 80 31.83 16.69 -11.54
C THR A 80 32.53 16.75 -10.18
N SER A 81 33.72 16.16 -10.07
CA SER A 81 34.60 16.30 -8.89
C SER A 81 34.99 17.77 -8.61
N ALA A 82 34.96 18.63 -9.61
CA ALA A 82 35.16 20.08 -9.50
C ALA A 82 33.86 20.87 -9.18
N ALA A 83 32.79 20.17 -8.76
CA ALA A 83 31.50 20.71 -8.39
C ALA A 83 30.72 21.41 -9.55
N VAL A 84 31.07 21.17 -10.80
CA VAL A 84 30.30 21.65 -11.95
C VAL A 84 29.08 20.77 -12.14
N THR A 85 27.89 21.36 -12.20
CA THR A 85 26.61 20.64 -12.36
C THR A 85 26.48 20.03 -13.74
N LEU A 86 26.25 18.73 -13.81
CA LEU A 86 25.96 17.97 -15.02
C LEU A 86 24.48 17.77 -15.23
N GLY A 87 23.70 17.58 -14.15
CA GLY A 87 22.27 17.37 -14.23
C GLY A 87 21.57 17.59 -12.89
N THR A 88 20.30 17.95 -12.98
CA THR A 88 19.39 18.06 -11.83
C THR A 88 18.14 17.24 -12.16
N TYR A 89 17.81 16.33 -11.28
CA TYR A 89 16.66 15.42 -11.40
C TYR A 89 15.77 15.62 -10.18
N ASP A 90 14.60 16.18 -10.40
CA ASP A 90 13.67 16.51 -9.32
C ASP A 90 12.47 15.56 -9.28
N ASN A 91 11.72 15.59 -8.17
CA ASN A 91 10.53 14.77 -7.94
C ASN A 91 10.79 13.26 -8.05
N LEU A 92 11.97 12.81 -7.69
CA LEU A 92 12.33 11.40 -7.67
C LEU A 92 11.68 10.71 -6.48
N TYR A 93 11.02 9.60 -6.74
CA TYR A 93 10.49 8.71 -5.73
C TYR A 93 11.19 7.37 -5.82
N GLY A 94 11.36 6.70 -4.68
CA GLY A 94 12.00 5.39 -4.66
C GLY A 94 11.18 4.35 -5.44
N ILE A 95 11.88 3.36 -6.00
CA ILE A 95 11.23 2.22 -6.66
C ILE A 95 10.41 1.49 -5.61
N ILE A 96 9.10 1.48 -5.80
CA ILE A 96 8.20 0.69 -5.00
C ILE A 96 8.36 -0.74 -5.48
N GLY A 97 9.03 -1.57 -4.69
CA GLY A 97 9.06 -3.01 -4.93
C GLY A 97 7.63 -3.54 -4.99
N VAL A 98 7.41 -4.55 -5.83
CA VAL A 98 6.11 -5.23 -5.89
C VAL A 98 5.67 -5.50 -4.45
N LEU A 99 4.53 -4.96 -4.08
CA LEU A 99 3.90 -5.04 -2.78
C LEU A 99 3.97 -6.47 -2.21
N ASN A 100 5.03 -6.74 -1.44
CA ASN A 100 5.11 -7.92 -0.60
C ASN A 100 4.57 -7.65 0.81
N THR A 101 3.94 -6.53 1.00
CA THR A 101 3.21 -6.24 2.23
C THR A 101 1.85 -5.69 1.84
N SER A 102 0.87 -6.39 2.26
CA SER A 102 -0.55 -6.12 2.27
C SER A 102 -0.98 -4.79 2.89
N THR A 103 -0.22 -3.72 2.69
CA THR A 103 -0.61 -2.35 3.08
C THR A 103 -1.19 -1.56 1.94
N GLY A 104 -1.28 -2.16 0.77
CA GLY A 104 -1.94 -1.59 -0.40
C GLY A 104 -3.21 -2.32 -0.77
N THR A 105 -3.96 -2.86 0.17
CA THR A 105 -5.35 -3.20 -0.12
C THR A 105 -6.07 -1.89 -0.37
N THR A 106 -6.41 -1.66 -1.62
CA THR A 106 -7.42 -0.66 -2.01
C THR A 106 -8.77 -0.96 -1.37
N ILE A 107 -8.85 -2.03 -0.60
CA ILE A 107 -10.01 -2.50 0.14
C ILE A 107 -9.86 -2.06 1.59
N PRO A 108 -10.70 -1.14 2.08
CA PRO A 108 -10.61 -0.65 3.45
C PRO A 108 -10.91 -1.77 4.46
N THR A 109 -10.26 -1.70 5.61
CA THR A 109 -10.56 -2.57 6.75
C THR A 109 -12.04 -2.45 7.12
N GLY A 110 -12.69 -3.58 7.38
CA GLY A 110 -14.12 -3.64 7.70
C GLY A 110 -15.02 -3.93 6.49
N MET A 111 -14.47 -4.03 5.27
CA MET A 111 -15.25 -4.52 4.14
C MET A 111 -15.53 -6.02 4.29
N ILE A 112 -16.77 -6.42 4.01
CA ILE A 112 -17.20 -7.82 3.99
C ILE A 112 -17.37 -8.26 2.53
N SER A 113 -16.76 -9.37 2.16
CA SER A 113 -16.84 -9.96 0.82
C SER A 113 -17.27 -11.42 0.89
N LEU A 114 -17.90 -11.90 -0.17
CA LEU A 114 -18.22 -13.31 -0.33
C LEU A 114 -16.95 -14.08 -0.67
N TRP A 115 -16.76 -15.22 -0.01
CA TRP A 115 -15.64 -16.13 -0.23
C TRP A 115 -16.14 -17.51 -0.69
N TYR A 116 -15.67 -17.96 -1.84
CA TYR A 116 -16.05 -19.27 -2.43
C TYR A 116 -15.07 -20.39 -2.04
N GLY A 117 -13.88 -20.08 -1.57
CA GLY A 117 -12.84 -21.04 -1.22
C GLY A 117 -13.09 -21.78 0.10
N SER A 118 -12.22 -22.75 0.42
CA SER A 118 -12.28 -23.45 1.71
C SER A 118 -11.85 -22.52 2.86
N ILE A 119 -12.26 -22.86 4.08
CA ILE A 119 -11.88 -22.14 5.31
C ILE A 119 -10.35 -22.08 5.49
N GLY A 120 -9.64 -23.15 5.13
CA GLY A 120 -8.18 -23.21 5.25
C GLY A 120 -7.40 -22.44 4.17
N SER A 121 -8.09 -21.89 3.16
CA SER A 121 -7.46 -21.14 2.07
C SER A 121 -7.85 -19.65 2.03
N VAL A 122 -8.35 -19.11 3.13
CA VAL A 122 -8.64 -17.68 3.25
C VAL A 122 -7.36 -16.87 3.00
N PRO A 123 -7.37 -15.88 2.09
CA PRO A 123 -6.19 -15.09 1.77
C PRO A 123 -5.61 -14.34 2.98
N LEU A 124 -4.30 -14.15 2.97
CA LEU A 124 -3.62 -13.40 4.04
C LEU A 124 -4.22 -11.99 4.20
N GLY A 125 -4.50 -11.61 5.43
CA GLY A 125 -5.11 -10.32 5.76
C GLY A 125 -6.65 -10.33 5.77
N TRP A 126 -7.26 -11.47 5.42
CA TRP A 126 -8.71 -11.68 5.52
C TRP A 126 -9.04 -12.65 6.64
N TYR A 127 -10.18 -12.45 7.26
CA TYR A 127 -10.67 -13.28 8.35
C TYR A 127 -12.12 -13.68 8.10
N LEU A 128 -12.49 -14.86 8.57
CA LEU A 128 -13.90 -15.28 8.52
C LEU A 128 -14.76 -14.40 9.42
N CYS A 129 -15.99 -14.16 9.01
CA CYS A 129 -16.99 -13.48 9.83
C CYS A 129 -17.64 -14.50 10.78
N ASP A 130 -16.85 -14.99 11.71
CA ASP A 130 -17.27 -16.01 12.71
C ASP A 130 -17.23 -15.52 14.15
N GLY A 131 -17.09 -14.20 14.36
CA GLY A 131 -17.00 -13.59 15.68
C GLY A 131 -15.62 -13.60 16.29
N THR A 132 -14.60 -14.13 15.59
CA THR A 132 -13.20 -14.08 16.02
C THR A 132 -12.45 -12.94 15.34
N ASN A 133 -11.22 -12.65 15.76
CA ASN A 133 -10.36 -11.64 15.15
C ASN A 133 -11.02 -10.25 14.92
N GLY A 134 -11.99 -9.89 15.76
CA GLY A 134 -12.72 -8.61 15.64
C GLY A 134 -13.75 -8.56 14.52
N THR A 135 -14.08 -9.69 13.89
CA THR A 135 -15.13 -9.77 12.87
C THR A 135 -16.51 -10.02 13.49
N PRO A 136 -17.61 -9.58 12.83
CA PRO A 136 -18.94 -9.98 13.26
C PRO A 136 -19.17 -11.48 13.01
N ASP A 137 -20.01 -12.13 13.83
CA ASP A 137 -20.48 -13.48 13.55
C ASP A 137 -21.66 -13.46 12.58
N LEU A 138 -21.40 -13.80 11.33
CA LEU A 138 -22.38 -13.82 10.23
C LEU A 138 -22.76 -15.25 9.81
N ARG A 139 -22.31 -16.26 10.54
CA ARG A 139 -22.66 -17.65 10.24
C ARG A 139 -24.16 -17.83 10.35
N ASP A 140 -24.75 -18.48 9.38
CA ASP A 140 -26.20 -18.75 9.28
C ASP A 140 -27.08 -17.47 9.29
N LYS A 141 -26.51 -16.32 8.89
CA LYS A 141 -27.22 -15.04 8.85
C LYS A 141 -27.23 -14.47 7.44
N PHE A 142 -28.33 -13.84 7.11
CA PHE A 142 -28.44 -13.01 5.90
C PHE A 142 -28.07 -11.57 6.24
N VAL A 143 -27.18 -10.95 5.43
CA VAL A 143 -26.70 -9.59 5.66
C VAL A 143 -27.67 -8.60 5.02
N VAL A 144 -28.20 -7.69 5.84
CA VAL A 144 -29.07 -6.59 5.40
C VAL A 144 -28.34 -5.27 5.64
N GLY A 145 -28.44 -4.35 4.68
CA GLY A 145 -27.86 -3.01 4.83
C GLY A 145 -28.50 -2.24 5.98
N ALA A 146 -27.67 -1.56 6.78
CA ALA A 146 -28.16 -0.68 7.84
C ALA A 146 -28.89 0.53 7.28
N GLY A 147 -29.92 1.01 7.99
CA GLY A 147 -30.72 2.15 7.60
C GLY A 147 -31.60 2.64 8.74
N SER A 148 -32.70 3.32 8.40
CA SER A 148 -33.66 3.83 9.40
C SER A 148 -34.40 2.73 10.16
N THR A 149 -34.57 1.56 9.53
CA THR A 149 -35.27 0.42 10.13
C THR A 149 -34.35 -0.52 10.90
N TYR A 150 -33.14 -0.70 10.39
CA TYR A 150 -32.14 -1.58 10.98
C TYR A 150 -30.88 -0.77 11.30
N SER A 151 -30.53 -0.69 12.57
CA SER A 151 -29.29 -0.03 12.99
C SER A 151 -28.07 -0.88 12.66
N VAL A 152 -26.86 -0.25 12.65
CA VAL A 152 -25.60 -0.98 12.50
C VAL A 152 -25.48 -2.04 13.60
N ALA A 153 -25.04 -3.23 13.22
CA ALA A 153 -24.90 -4.41 14.09
C ALA A 153 -26.22 -4.95 14.68
N ALA A 154 -27.39 -4.47 14.26
CA ALA A 154 -28.63 -5.09 14.63
C ALA A 154 -28.72 -6.53 14.10
N THR A 155 -29.22 -7.42 14.93
CA THR A 155 -29.48 -8.83 14.59
C THR A 155 -30.96 -9.14 14.75
N GLY A 156 -31.51 -9.97 13.89
CA GLY A 156 -32.92 -10.37 13.97
C GLY A 156 -33.23 -11.44 12.92
N GLY A 157 -34.52 -11.80 12.91
CA GLY A 157 -35.03 -12.81 12.00
C GLY A 157 -35.02 -14.24 12.60
N SER A 158 -35.66 -15.16 11.91
CA SER A 158 -35.69 -16.58 12.24
C SER A 158 -35.50 -17.41 10.98
N ALA A 159 -34.71 -18.48 11.09
CA ALA A 159 -34.49 -19.41 9.99
C ALA A 159 -35.78 -20.14 9.57
N ASN A 160 -36.71 -20.30 10.51
CA ASN A 160 -38.01 -20.83 10.25
C ASN A 160 -39.00 -19.68 10.12
N ALA A 161 -39.33 -19.31 8.90
CA ALA A 161 -40.39 -18.36 8.66
C ALA A 161 -41.72 -18.94 9.19
N ILE A 162 -42.22 -18.44 10.31
CA ILE A 162 -43.58 -18.69 10.73
C ILE A 162 -44.45 -17.87 9.78
N LEU A 163 -45.30 -18.55 9.00
CA LEU A 163 -46.31 -17.89 8.20
C LEU A 163 -47.09 -16.97 9.11
N VAL A 164 -47.17 -15.69 8.74
CA VAL A 164 -48.02 -14.75 9.46
C VAL A 164 -49.42 -15.37 9.54
N SER A 165 -49.90 -15.61 10.75
CA SER A 165 -51.26 -16.10 10.97
C SER A 165 -52.24 -15.16 10.28
N HIS A 166 -52.97 -15.65 9.33
CA HIS A 166 -54.05 -14.91 8.67
C HIS A 166 -55.33 -15.74 8.67
N THR A 167 -56.44 -15.13 8.86
CA THR A 167 -57.74 -15.76 8.84
C THR A 167 -58.43 -15.54 7.51
N HIS A 168 -58.99 -16.61 6.96
CA HIS A 168 -59.92 -16.53 5.83
C HIS A 168 -61.36 -16.59 6.35
N THR A 169 -62.15 -15.64 5.99
CA THR A 169 -63.59 -15.68 6.22
C THR A 169 -64.23 -16.33 5.01
N ALA A 170 -64.73 -17.55 5.16
CA ALA A 170 -65.56 -18.19 4.13
C ALA A 170 -67.02 -17.95 4.43
N THR A 171 -67.71 -17.27 3.52
CA THR A 171 -69.21 -17.13 3.60
C THR A 171 -69.79 -18.16 2.66
N SER A 172 -70.47 -19.18 3.18
CA SER A 172 -71.28 -20.10 2.37
C SER A 172 -72.73 -19.71 2.47
N THR A 173 -73.32 -19.36 1.32
CA THR A 173 -74.76 -19.22 1.19
C THR A 173 -75.31 -20.56 0.78
N VAL A 174 -76.08 -21.20 1.68
CA VAL A 174 -76.90 -22.34 1.33
C VAL A 174 -78.29 -21.79 0.94
N THR A 175 -78.65 -21.91 -0.30
CA THR A 175 -79.97 -21.71 -0.76
C THR A 175 -80.68 -23.04 -0.68
N ASP A 176 -81.66 -23.11 0.24
CA ASP A 176 -82.58 -24.23 0.36
C ASP A 176 -83.65 -24.14 -0.76
N PRO A 177 -84.06 -25.27 -1.46
CA PRO A 177 -84.95 -25.25 -2.60
C PRO A 177 -86.40 -24.94 -2.29
#